data_eb3c5a484a721e7de33d9391421249c2
#
_entry.id   eb3c5a484a721e7de33d9391421249c2
#
_cell.length_a   1.000
_cell.length_b   1.000
_cell.length_c   1.000
_cell.angle_alpha   90.00
_cell.angle_beta   90.00
_cell.angle_gamma   90.00
#
_symmetry.space_group_name_H-M   'P 1'
#
loop_
_entity.id
_entity.type
_entity.pdbx_description
1 polymer ?
#
loop_
_entity_poly.entity_id
_entity_poly.type
_entity_poly.pdbx_seq_one_letter_code
_entity_poly.pdbx_strand_id
1 'polypeptide(L)'
;HLDVVQALRSDSPRDPFTLIEEDGWFFGRGVSDDKSMASMFVANLLRYKREGWVPERDLILALTADEEGGSQNGVSWLIANHRALIDAEYAINEGGGGTLKDDKPQFHSIQAAEKVYEDFTFTVHNTGGHSSVPRRDNAIYSLAQALLRVQQHTFPVELNDITRPFFEQTAKVEMPSLAAAMRAIVANPGDTAAARIISTDPRYASMLRTTCVATMLHGGHAPNALPQTVTANVNC
;
A
#
# COMPACT_ATOMS: atom_id res chain seq x y z
N HIS A 1 -9.97 -10.19 -3.00
CA HIS A 1 -9.02 -11.33 -2.96
C HIS A 1 -9.06 -12.07 -1.62
N LEU A 2 -8.43 -13.28 -1.54
CA LEU A 2 -8.44 -14.13 -0.35
C LEU A 2 -7.07 -14.24 0.32
N ASP A 3 -6.01 -13.94 -0.37
CA ASP A 3 -4.67 -13.89 0.17
C ASP A 3 -4.44 -12.65 1.03
N VAL A 4 -3.30 -12.55 1.64
CA VAL A 4 -2.96 -11.50 2.59
C VAL A 4 -1.46 -11.23 2.54
N VAL A 5 -1.04 -10.00 2.84
CA VAL A 5 0.37 -9.68 3.09
C VAL A 5 0.90 -10.57 4.22
N GLN A 6 2.12 -11.05 4.04
CA GLN A 6 2.80 -11.87 5.05
C GLN A 6 2.85 -11.15 6.41
N ALA A 7 2.66 -11.91 7.48
CA ALA A 7 2.76 -11.41 8.84
C ALA A 7 3.61 -12.35 9.70
N LEU A 8 4.33 -11.80 10.65
CA LEU A 8 5.10 -12.56 11.64
C LEU A 8 4.39 -12.48 13.00
N ARG A 9 4.25 -13.63 13.68
CA ARG A 9 3.69 -13.66 15.04
C ARG A 9 4.49 -12.82 16.03
N SER A 10 5.80 -12.73 15.83
CA SER A 10 6.70 -11.92 16.66
C SER A 10 6.45 -10.42 16.62
N ASP A 11 5.81 -9.93 15.57
CA ASP A 11 5.66 -8.49 15.31
C ASP A 11 4.35 -7.92 15.85
N SER A 12 3.49 -8.77 16.39
CA SER A 12 2.17 -8.39 16.87
C SER A 12 1.92 -8.87 18.29
N PRO A 13 1.30 -8.06 19.15
CA PRO A 13 0.85 -8.49 20.49
C PRO A 13 -0.30 -9.49 20.44
N ARG A 14 -1.00 -9.61 19.32
CA ARG A 14 -2.06 -10.58 19.03
C ARG A 14 -1.61 -11.53 17.95
N ASP A 15 -2.07 -12.80 17.97
CA ASP A 15 -1.81 -13.72 16.86
C ASP A 15 -2.47 -13.18 15.59
N PRO A 16 -1.68 -12.81 14.56
CA PRO A 16 -2.24 -12.23 13.33
C PRO A 16 -3.10 -13.22 12.53
N PHE A 17 -2.99 -14.53 12.80
CA PHE A 17 -3.71 -15.57 12.06
C PHE A 17 -4.95 -16.09 12.80
N THR A 18 -5.30 -15.47 13.91
CA THR A 18 -6.52 -15.77 14.66
C THR A 18 -7.45 -14.57 14.63
N LEU A 19 -8.70 -14.76 14.18
CA LEU A 19 -9.72 -13.72 14.24
C LEU A 19 -10.09 -13.46 15.70
N ILE A 20 -9.87 -12.24 16.16
CA ILE A 20 -10.21 -11.79 17.51
C ILE A 20 -11.27 -10.68 17.40
N GLU A 21 -12.36 -10.81 18.17
CA GLU A 21 -13.34 -9.75 18.36
C GLU A 21 -13.16 -9.17 19.76
N GLU A 22 -12.90 -7.86 19.84
CA GLU A 22 -12.65 -7.14 21.08
C GLU A 22 -13.16 -5.71 20.96
N ASP A 23 -13.99 -5.28 21.90
CA ASP A 23 -14.56 -3.92 21.98
C ASP A 23 -15.28 -3.46 20.68
N GLY A 24 -15.90 -4.39 19.96
CA GLY A 24 -16.59 -4.11 18.71
C GLY A 24 -15.69 -4.01 17.49
N TRP A 25 -14.41 -4.38 17.63
CA TRP A 25 -13.43 -4.43 16.55
C TRP A 25 -12.99 -5.86 16.25
N PHE A 26 -12.73 -6.12 14.99
CA PHE A 26 -12.10 -7.36 14.54
C PHE A 26 -10.62 -7.14 14.30
N PHE A 27 -9.79 -8.03 14.85
CA PHE A 27 -8.34 -8.02 14.68
C PHE A 27 -7.89 -9.32 14.03
N GLY A 28 -6.96 -9.20 13.09
CA GLY A 28 -6.34 -10.32 12.39
C GLY A 28 -5.80 -9.87 11.01
N ARG A 29 -4.83 -10.59 10.49
CA ARG A 29 -4.31 -10.36 9.15
C ARG A 29 -5.40 -10.71 8.12
N GLY A 30 -5.70 -9.78 7.19
CA GLY A 30 -6.76 -9.94 6.18
C GLY A 30 -8.18 -9.60 6.67
N VAL A 31 -8.36 -9.13 7.91
CA VAL A 31 -9.68 -8.70 8.40
C VAL A 31 -10.19 -7.50 7.60
N SER A 32 -9.35 -6.53 7.30
CA SER A 32 -9.71 -5.38 6.46
C SER A 32 -9.43 -5.68 5.00
N ASP A 33 -8.24 -6.16 4.70
CA ASP A 33 -7.70 -6.37 3.36
C ASP A 33 -7.44 -7.86 3.13
N ASP A 34 -8.29 -8.60 2.38
CA ASP A 34 -9.59 -8.14 1.84
C ASP A 34 -10.71 -9.15 2.15
N LYS A 35 -10.53 -10.00 3.20
CA LYS A 35 -11.53 -11.03 3.56
C LYS A 35 -12.87 -10.43 4.03
N SER A 36 -12.87 -9.17 4.51
CA SER A 36 -14.11 -8.49 4.88
C SER A 36 -15.00 -8.26 3.66
N MET A 37 -14.44 -7.73 2.57
CA MET A 37 -15.20 -7.50 1.33
C MET A 37 -15.63 -8.82 0.69
N ALA A 38 -14.74 -9.81 0.62
CA ALA A 38 -15.10 -11.15 0.14
C ALA A 38 -16.28 -11.75 0.92
N SER A 39 -16.24 -11.61 2.27
CA SER A 39 -17.32 -12.07 3.15
C SER A 39 -18.63 -11.31 2.91
N MET A 40 -18.55 -9.98 2.73
CA MET A 40 -19.74 -9.15 2.45
C MET A 40 -20.36 -9.49 1.10
N PHE A 41 -19.58 -9.76 0.07
CA PHE A 41 -20.10 -10.18 -1.22
C PHE A 41 -20.83 -11.52 -1.11
N VAL A 42 -20.24 -12.52 -0.45
CA VAL A 42 -20.89 -13.81 -0.22
C VAL A 42 -22.18 -13.64 0.60
N ALA A 43 -22.12 -12.86 1.70
CA ALA A 43 -23.28 -12.63 2.55
C ALA A 43 -24.42 -11.93 1.80
N ASN A 44 -24.12 -10.96 0.93
CA ASN A 44 -25.12 -10.29 0.11
C ASN A 44 -25.76 -11.24 -0.89
N LEU A 45 -25.00 -12.09 -1.56
CA LEU A 45 -25.56 -13.08 -2.49
C LEU A 45 -26.48 -14.09 -1.77
N LEU A 46 -26.06 -14.55 -0.56
CA LEU A 46 -26.88 -15.42 0.27
C LEU A 46 -28.18 -14.72 0.72
N ARG A 47 -28.10 -13.44 1.07
CA ARG A 47 -29.26 -12.61 1.44
C ARG A 47 -30.20 -12.47 0.26
N TYR A 48 -29.73 -12.07 -0.92
CA TYR A 48 -30.55 -11.93 -2.12
C TYR A 48 -31.30 -13.22 -2.47
N LYS A 49 -30.61 -14.36 -2.36
CA LYS A 49 -31.23 -15.66 -2.58
C LYS A 49 -32.34 -15.97 -1.54
N ARG A 50 -32.12 -15.64 -0.26
CA ARG A 50 -33.13 -15.85 0.80
C ARG A 50 -34.34 -14.94 0.65
N GLU A 51 -34.12 -13.70 0.20
CA GLU A 51 -35.16 -12.70 -0.06
C GLU A 51 -35.93 -12.98 -1.36
N GLY A 52 -35.48 -13.94 -2.16
CA GLY A 52 -36.08 -14.25 -3.46
C GLY A 52 -35.88 -13.17 -4.52
N TRP A 53 -34.88 -12.28 -4.29
CA TRP A 53 -34.57 -11.24 -5.25
C TRP A 53 -33.91 -11.84 -6.49
N VAL A 54 -34.45 -11.47 -7.66
CA VAL A 54 -33.92 -11.88 -8.96
C VAL A 54 -33.26 -10.65 -9.59
N PRO A 55 -31.96 -10.68 -9.82
CA PRO A 55 -31.28 -9.56 -10.48
C PRO A 55 -31.66 -9.46 -11.96
N GLU A 56 -31.65 -8.25 -12.50
CA GLU A 56 -31.85 -8.00 -13.93
C GLU A 56 -30.65 -8.40 -14.80
N ARG A 57 -29.49 -8.66 -14.14
CA ARG A 57 -28.23 -9.07 -14.75
C ARG A 57 -27.61 -10.22 -13.96
N ASP A 58 -26.81 -11.02 -14.62
CA ASP A 58 -26.02 -12.04 -13.93
C ASP A 58 -25.04 -11.39 -12.96
N LEU A 59 -24.90 -11.99 -11.78
CA LEU A 59 -23.91 -11.60 -10.77
C LEU A 59 -22.82 -12.69 -10.72
N ILE A 60 -21.61 -12.30 -11.05
CA ILE A 60 -20.44 -13.18 -11.03
C ILE A 60 -19.63 -12.84 -9.79
N LEU A 61 -19.37 -13.81 -8.92
CA LEU A 61 -18.44 -13.67 -7.80
C LEU A 61 -17.15 -14.38 -8.14
N ALA A 62 -16.07 -13.63 -8.31
CA ALA A 62 -14.73 -14.15 -8.49
C ALA A 62 -13.94 -13.93 -7.21
N LEU A 63 -13.58 -15.00 -6.50
CA LEU A 63 -12.69 -14.99 -5.34
C LEU A 63 -11.33 -15.48 -5.79
N THR A 64 -10.36 -14.57 -5.79
CA THR A 64 -9.03 -14.79 -6.35
C THR A 64 -7.96 -14.82 -5.26
N ALA A 65 -6.77 -15.23 -5.62
CA ALA A 65 -5.60 -15.27 -4.75
C ALA A 65 -4.42 -14.57 -5.44
N ASP A 66 -3.35 -14.34 -4.64
CA ASP A 66 -2.07 -13.80 -5.12
C ASP A 66 -2.20 -12.36 -5.66
N GLU A 67 -3.05 -11.55 -5.03
CA GLU A 67 -3.19 -10.11 -5.30
C GLU A 67 -2.02 -9.34 -4.66
N GLU A 68 -1.67 -9.66 -3.43
CA GLU A 68 -0.74 -8.96 -2.54
C GLU A 68 0.76 -9.06 -2.94
N GLY A 69 1.04 -9.25 -4.21
CA GLY A 69 2.40 -9.22 -4.74
C GLY A 69 3.00 -10.56 -5.12
N GLY A 70 2.17 -11.57 -5.29
CA GLY A 70 2.60 -12.84 -5.84
C GLY A 70 2.84 -12.79 -7.36
N SER A 71 3.47 -13.83 -7.88
CA SER A 71 3.73 -13.99 -9.32
C SER A 71 2.61 -14.70 -10.07
N GLN A 72 1.57 -15.14 -9.36
CA GLN A 72 0.47 -15.98 -9.88
C GLN A 72 -0.90 -15.32 -9.72
N ASN A 73 -0.96 -13.98 -9.85
CA ASN A 73 -2.17 -13.20 -9.64
C ASN A 73 -3.40 -13.84 -10.31
N GLY A 74 -4.39 -14.17 -9.49
CA GLY A 74 -5.55 -14.96 -9.90
C GLY A 74 -6.44 -14.26 -10.92
N VAL A 75 -6.54 -12.92 -10.87
CA VAL A 75 -7.29 -12.15 -11.88
C VAL A 75 -6.60 -12.22 -13.23
N SER A 76 -5.27 -12.00 -13.25
CA SER A 76 -4.47 -12.09 -14.48
C SER A 76 -4.56 -13.50 -15.08
N TRP A 77 -4.54 -14.53 -14.24
CA TRP A 77 -4.67 -15.91 -14.69
C TRP A 77 -6.08 -16.18 -15.28
N LEU A 78 -7.16 -15.71 -14.64
CA LEU A 78 -8.52 -15.84 -15.15
C LEU A 78 -8.70 -15.11 -16.49
N ILE A 79 -8.15 -13.91 -16.62
CA ILE A 79 -8.18 -13.14 -17.88
C ILE A 79 -7.49 -13.90 -19.01
N ALA A 80 -6.32 -14.48 -18.73
CA ALA A 80 -5.54 -15.18 -19.73
C ALA A 80 -6.12 -16.53 -20.15
N ASN A 81 -6.74 -17.26 -19.21
CA ASN A 81 -7.13 -18.67 -19.43
C ASN A 81 -8.64 -18.91 -19.44
N HIS A 82 -9.41 -18.08 -18.74
CA HIS A 82 -10.84 -18.31 -18.51
C HIS A 82 -11.67 -17.01 -18.54
N ARG A 83 -11.30 -16.08 -19.40
CA ARG A 83 -11.95 -14.77 -19.49
C ARG A 83 -13.47 -14.86 -19.58
N ALA A 84 -14.01 -15.82 -20.33
CA ALA A 84 -15.45 -16.02 -20.49
C ALA A 84 -16.20 -16.28 -19.17
N LEU A 85 -15.53 -16.73 -18.11
CA LEU A 85 -16.13 -16.93 -16.79
C LEU A 85 -16.30 -15.63 -15.99
N ILE A 86 -15.54 -14.59 -16.32
CA ILE A 86 -15.50 -13.32 -15.57
C ILE A 86 -15.79 -12.10 -16.45
N ASP A 87 -16.07 -12.30 -17.75
CA ASP A 87 -16.34 -11.20 -18.67
C ASP A 87 -17.68 -10.55 -18.32
N ALA A 88 -17.64 -9.28 -17.94
CA ALA A 88 -18.79 -8.53 -17.47
C ALA A 88 -18.67 -7.06 -17.90
N GLU A 89 -19.82 -6.39 -18.04
CA GLU A 89 -19.86 -4.96 -18.39
C GLU A 89 -19.33 -4.07 -17.27
N TYR A 90 -19.52 -4.50 -16.01
CA TYR A 90 -19.06 -3.79 -14.81
C TYR A 90 -18.37 -4.75 -13.87
N ALA A 91 -17.37 -4.24 -13.16
CA ALA A 91 -16.71 -4.94 -12.06
C ALA A 91 -16.72 -4.06 -10.81
N ILE A 92 -16.90 -4.67 -9.64
CA ILE A 92 -16.79 -4.03 -8.34
C ILE A 92 -15.66 -4.73 -7.61
N ASN A 93 -14.70 -3.95 -7.16
CA ASN A 93 -13.53 -4.44 -6.40
C ASN A 93 -13.18 -3.42 -5.31
N GLU A 94 -12.14 -3.70 -4.53
CA GLU A 94 -11.56 -2.77 -3.58
C GLU A 94 -11.01 -1.49 -4.25
N GLY A 95 -10.63 -0.50 -3.45
CA GLY A 95 -9.91 0.68 -3.90
C GLY A 95 -10.62 2.01 -3.69
N GLY A 96 -11.93 2.04 -3.51
CA GLY A 96 -12.69 3.22 -3.14
C GLY A 96 -13.24 3.15 -1.71
N GLY A 97 -13.84 4.21 -1.23
CA GLY A 97 -14.47 4.16 0.09
C GLY A 97 -15.12 5.45 0.54
N GLY A 98 -16.00 5.33 1.52
CA GLY A 98 -16.63 6.45 2.22
C GLY A 98 -15.78 6.93 3.38
N THR A 99 -15.69 8.25 3.56
CA THR A 99 -15.05 8.87 4.72
C THR A 99 -16.11 9.48 5.63
N LEU A 100 -16.05 9.12 6.90
CA LEU A 100 -16.85 9.73 7.96
C LEU A 100 -15.97 10.64 8.81
N LYS A 101 -16.56 11.75 9.29
CA LYS A 101 -15.96 12.60 10.31
C LYS A 101 -17.04 12.96 11.31
N ASP A 102 -16.82 12.64 12.59
CA ASP A 102 -17.81 12.81 13.66
C ASP A 102 -19.16 12.17 13.27
N ASP A 103 -19.12 10.92 12.78
CA ASP A 103 -20.25 10.13 12.28
C ASP A 103 -21.04 10.76 11.12
N LYS A 104 -20.48 11.76 10.46
CA LYS A 104 -21.11 12.43 9.31
C LYS A 104 -20.35 12.07 8.02
N PRO A 105 -21.06 11.65 6.96
CA PRO A 105 -20.46 11.44 5.67
C PRO A 105 -19.79 12.73 5.15
N GLN A 106 -18.53 12.62 4.74
CA GLN A 106 -17.76 13.70 4.15
C GLN A 106 -17.71 13.58 2.63
N PHE A 107 -17.24 12.46 2.16
CA PHE A 107 -17.17 12.14 0.72
C PHE A 107 -17.09 10.63 0.52
N HIS A 108 -17.33 10.21 -0.70
CA HIS A 108 -17.04 8.88 -1.19
C HIS A 108 -15.97 9.00 -2.29
N SER A 109 -14.88 8.28 -2.15
CA SER A 109 -13.80 8.25 -3.14
C SER A 109 -14.02 7.11 -4.14
N ILE A 110 -13.68 7.38 -5.39
CA ILE A 110 -13.62 6.39 -6.46
C ILE A 110 -12.16 6.31 -6.87
N GLN A 111 -11.58 5.12 -6.81
CA GLN A 111 -10.22 4.89 -7.28
C GLN A 111 -10.21 4.92 -8.80
N ALA A 112 -9.42 5.81 -9.39
CA ALA A 112 -9.35 6.01 -10.84
C ALA A 112 -7.96 5.65 -11.40
N ALA A 113 -6.95 5.47 -10.54
CA ALA A 113 -5.61 5.04 -10.91
C ALA A 113 -4.86 4.50 -9.68
N GLU A 114 -3.79 3.79 -9.94
CA GLU A 114 -2.83 3.31 -8.96
C GLU A 114 -1.42 3.78 -9.31
N LYS A 115 -0.56 3.83 -8.31
CA LYS A 115 0.87 4.05 -8.53
C LYS A 115 1.51 2.77 -9.06
N VAL A 116 2.54 2.94 -9.87
CA VAL A 116 3.36 1.81 -10.30
C VAL A 116 4.23 1.34 -9.14
N TYR A 117 4.22 0.05 -8.89
CA TYR A 117 5.02 -0.62 -7.88
C TYR A 117 6.35 -1.10 -8.51
N GLU A 118 7.47 -0.75 -7.87
CA GLU A 118 8.79 -1.21 -8.30
C GLU A 118 9.70 -1.51 -7.11
N ASP A 119 10.37 -2.66 -7.15
CA ASP A 119 11.35 -3.06 -6.16
C ASP A 119 12.78 -2.95 -6.67
N PHE A 120 13.64 -2.37 -5.86
CA PHE A 120 15.07 -2.23 -6.13
C PHE A 120 15.89 -2.94 -5.04
N THR A 121 16.74 -3.87 -5.44
CA THR A 121 17.70 -4.48 -4.52
C THR A 121 19.00 -3.69 -4.49
N PHE A 122 19.32 -3.11 -3.35
CA PHE A 122 20.60 -2.47 -3.09
C PHE A 122 21.56 -3.53 -2.55
N THR A 123 22.67 -3.75 -3.23
CA THR A 123 23.68 -4.72 -2.82
C THR A 123 25.03 -4.03 -2.64
N VAL A 124 25.65 -4.24 -1.49
CA VAL A 124 27.01 -3.76 -1.22
C VAL A 124 27.92 -4.94 -0.95
N HIS A 125 29.02 -4.98 -1.65
CA HIS A 125 30.07 -5.98 -1.47
C HIS A 125 31.30 -5.37 -0.77
N ASN A 126 31.96 -6.20 0.05
CA ASN A 126 33.21 -5.85 0.73
C ASN A 126 34.07 -7.10 0.86
N THR A 127 35.36 -6.93 1.18
CA THR A 127 36.28 -8.06 1.42
C THR A 127 36.00 -8.79 2.72
N GLY A 128 35.19 -8.21 3.62
CA GLY A 128 34.97 -8.75 4.96
C GLY A 128 36.15 -8.53 5.89
N GLY A 129 36.19 -9.29 6.98
CA GLY A 129 37.25 -9.21 7.97
C GLY A 129 36.79 -9.61 9.37
N HIS A 130 37.72 -9.55 10.33
CA HIS A 130 37.45 -9.81 11.74
C HIS A 130 37.24 -8.48 12.50
N SER A 131 36.30 -8.43 13.43
CA SER A 131 35.92 -7.20 14.15
C SER A 131 37.06 -6.62 15.03
N SER A 132 38.02 -7.46 15.45
CA SER A 132 39.22 -7.02 16.18
C SER A 132 40.22 -6.22 15.32
N VAL A 133 40.06 -6.27 13.98
CA VAL A 133 40.84 -5.47 13.03
C VAL A 133 39.86 -4.54 12.30
N PRO A 134 39.43 -3.45 12.94
CA PRO A 134 38.37 -2.60 12.43
C PRO A 134 38.74 -1.92 11.12
N ARG A 135 37.85 -2.03 10.12
CA ARG A 135 38.01 -1.36 8.83
C ARG A 135 36.97 -0.25 8.70
N ARG A 136 37.36 0.84 8.03
CA ARG A 136 36.42 1.94 7.72
C ARG A 136 35.46 1.59 6.59
N ASP A 137 35.87 0.73 5.66
CA ASP A 137 35.12 0.26 4.49
C ASP A 137 34.24 -0.94 4.84
N ASN A 138 33.28 -0.76 5.73
CA ASN A 138 32.34 -1.79 6.14
C ASN A 138 31.08 -1.75 5.23
N ALA A 139 30.67 -2.91 4.71
CA ALA A 139 29.51 -3.03 3.84
C ALA A 139 28.20 -2.57 4.50
N ILE A 140 28.03 -2.84 5.81
CA ILE A 140 26.87 -2.36 6.57
C ILE A 140 26.82 -0.83 6.59
N TYR A 141 27.94 -0.16 6.86
CA TYR A 141 27.97 1.31 6.91
C TYR A 141 27.72 1.93 5.53
N SER A 142 28.26 1.33 4.48
CA SER A 142 28.04 1.79 3.10
C SER A 142 26.57 1.66 2.70
N LEU A 143 25.92 0.53 3.02
CA LEU A 143 24.49 0.34 2.76
C LEU A 143 23.65 1.32 3.60
N ALA A 144 23.95 1.49 4.87
CA ALA A 144 23.24 2.44 5.75
C ALA A 144 23.29 3.87 5.17
N GLN A 145 24.48 4.31 4.68
CA GLN A 145 24.60 5.62 4.03
C GLN A 145 23.78 5.72 2.74
N ALA A 146 23.69 4.66 1.95
CA ALA A 146 22.84 4.63 0.77
C ALA A 146 21.36 4.75 1.13
N LEU A 147 20.90 4.00 2.14
CA LEU A 147 19.52 4.07 2.63
C LEU A 147 19.15 5.43 3.21
N LEU A 148 20.09 6.08 3.95
CA LEU A 148 19.89 7.45 4.43
C LEU A 148 19.74 8.46 3.29
N ARG A 149 20.46 8.27 2.17
CA ARG A 149 20.27 9.12 0.98
C ARG A 149 18.89 8.89 0.34
N VAL A 150 18.41 7.65 0.27
CA VAL A 150 17.05 7.35 -0.19
C VAL A 150 16.03 8.04 0.70
N GLN A 151 16.15 7.90 2.03
CA GLN A 151 15.25 8.53 3.00
C GLN A 151 15.20 10.06 2.87
N GLN A 152 16.35 10.69 2.60
CA GLN A 152 16.46 12.16 2.50
C GLN A 152 16.05 12.69 1.13
N HIS A 153 16.00 11.82 0.11
CA HIS A 153 15.62 12.23 -1.23
C HIS A 153 14.12 12.49 -1.30
N THR A 154 13.77 13.65 -1.81
CA THR A 154 12.37 14.00 -2.06
C THR A 154 12.17 14.20 -3.55
N PHE A 155 11.38 13.33 -4.15
CA PHE A 155 11.01 13.49 -5.56
C PHE A 155 10.17 14.75 -5.78
N PRO A 156 10.22 15.36 -6.96
CA PRO A 156 9.40 16.52 -7.29
C PRO A 156 7.91 16.18 -7.19
N VAL A 157 7.09 17.21 -6.98
CA VAL A 157 5.63 17.06 -7.05
C VAL A 157 5.22 16.88 -8.50
N GLU A 158 4.43 15.86 -8.76
CA GLU A 158 3.87 15.54 -10.08
C GLU A 158 2.36 15.32 -9.94
N LEU A 159 1.59 16.28 -10.41
CA LEU A 159 0.14 16.17 -10.47
C LEU A 159 -0.30 15.80 -11.89
N ASN A 160 -1.16 14.80 -11.97
CA ASN A 160 -1.79 14.34 -13.21
C ASN A 160 -3.29 14.64 -13.23
N ASP A 161 -4.00 14.13 -14.25
CA ASP A 161 -5.44 14.33 -14.43
C ASP A 161 -6.30 13.66 -13.34
N ILE A 162 -5.74 12.79 -12.52
CA ILE A 162 -6.41 12.15 -11.39
C ILE A 162 -6.09 12.87 -10.08
N THR A 163 -4.80 13.10 -9.80
CA THR A 163 -4.38 13.66 -8.50
C THR A 163 -4.69 15.15 -8.37
N ARG A 164 -4.70 15.90 -9.47
CA ARG A 164 -5.09 17.33 -9.46
C ARG A 164 -6.54 17.52 -8.99
N PRO A 165 -7.57 16.93 -9.64
CA PRO A 165 -8.95 17.02 -9.16
C PRO A 165 -9.14 16.43 -7.75
N PHE A 166 -8.40 15.39 -7.38
CA PHE A 166 -8.43 14.84 -6.03
C PHE A 166 -8.09 15.92 -5.00
N PHE A 167 -6.96 16.63 -5.14
CA PHE A 167 -6.59 17.70 -4.21
C PHE A 167 -7.55 18.90 -4.26
N GLU A 168 -8.08 19.25 -5.43
CA GLU A 168 -9.09 20.30 -5.57
C GLU A 168 -10.38 19.98 -4.78
N GLN A 169 -10.87 18.75 -4.87
CA GLN A 169 -12.09 18.35 -4.17
C GLN A 169 -11.85 18.15 -2.67
N THR A 170 -10.75 17.50 -2.31
CA THR A 170 -10.38 17.26 -0.90
C THR A 170 -10.18 18.56 -0.14
N ALA A 171 -9.65 19.61 -0.78
CA ALA A 171 -9.52 20.95 -0.19
C ALA A 171 -10.84 21.60 0.20
N LYS A 172 -12.00 21.06 -0.20
CA LYS A 172 -13.31 21.60 0.19
C LYS A 172 -13.77 21.12 1.56
N VAL A 173 -13.23 19.98 2.01
CA VAL A 173 -13.66 19.31 3.26
C VAL A 173 -12.55 19.24 4.31
N GLU A 174 -11.31 19.54 3.94
CA GLU A 174 -10.16 19.52 4.83
C GLU A 174 -10.06 20.74 5.75
N MET A 175 -9.23 20.60 6.79
CA MET A 175 -8.90 21.68 7.72
C MET A 175 -8.29 22.88 6.97
N PRO A 176 -8.57 24.12 7.39
CA PRO A 176 -8.23 25.33 6.63
C PRO A 176 -6.78 25.43 6.15
N SER A 177 -5.81 25.03 6.99
CA SER A 177 -4.37 25.09 6.65
C SER A 177 -4.01 24.07 5.56
N LEU A 178 -4.50 22.84 5.68
CA LEU A 178 -4.27 21.78 4.70
C LEU A 178 -5.02 22.08 3.39
N ALA A 179 -6.25 22.54 3.49
CA ALA A 179 -7.04 22.98 2.34
C ALA A 179 -6.38 24.14 1.56
N ALA A 180 -5.78 25.09 2.26
CA ALA A 180 -5.02 26.17 1.61
C ALA A 180 -3.77 25.64 0.89
N ALA A 181 -3.03 24.71 1.52
CA ALA A 181 -1.88 24.07 0.91
C ALA A 181 -2.28 23.22 -0.32
N MET A 182 -3.39 22.49 -0.27
CA MET A 182 -3.89 21.74 -1.43
C MET A 182 -4.24 22.65 -2.61
N ARG A 183 -4.90 23.76 -2.37
CA ARG A 183 -5.17 24.75 -3.42
C ARG A 183 -3.89 25.36 -3.98
N ALA A 184 -2.91 25.67 -3.11
CA ALA A 184 -1.64 26.24 -3.54
C ALA A 184 -0.84 25.28 -4.42
N ILE A 185 -0.76 23.99 -4.04
CA ILE A 185 -0.02 22.98 -4.82
C ILE A 185 -0.68 22.69 -6.17
N VAL A 186 -2.01 22.74 -6.25
CA VAL A 186 -2.74 22.60 -7.51
C VAL A 186 -2.44 23.77 -8.45
N ALA A 187 -2.40 24.99 -7.93
CA ALA A 187 -2.07 26.19 -8.69
C ALA A 187 -0.60 26.24 -9.11
N ASN A 188 0.29 25.78 -8.23
CA ASN A 188 1.74 25.76 -8.47
C ASN A 188 2.37 24.49 -7.85
N PRO A 189 2.61 23.42 -8.63
CA PRO A 189 3.27 22.20 -8.15
C PRO A 189 4.69 22.44 -7.58
N GLY A 190 5.31 23.57 -7.92
CA GLY A 190 6.62 23.97 -7.37
C GLY A 190 6.56 24.61 -5.97
N ASP A 191 5.39 24.77 -5.37
CA ASP A 191 5.25 25.32 -4.01
C ASP A 191 5.71 24.34 -2.95
N THR A 192 6.98 24.47 -2.55
CA THR A 192 7.61 23.58 -1.56
C THR A 192 7.04 23.74 -0.16
N ALA A 193 6.49 24.91 0.19
CA ALA A 193 5.85 25.15 1.48
C ALA A 193 4.52 24.40 1.57
N ALA A 194 3.70 24.52 0.52
CA ALA A 194 2.45 23.76 0.40
C ALA A 194 2.70 22.27 0.39
N ALA A 195 3.66 21.79 -0.41
CA ALA A 195 4.04 20.38 -0.46
C ALA A 195 4.43 19.83 0.92
N ARG A 196 5.18 20.58 1.73
CA ARG A 196 5.57 20.18 3.08
C ARG A 196 4.37 20.05 4.02
N ILE A 197 3.41 20.97 3.96
CA ILE A 197 2.20 20.90 4.77
C ILE A 197 1.37 19.65 4.38
N ILE A 198 1.16 19.41 3.09
CA ILE A 198 0.42 18.24 2.61
C ILE A 198 1.12 16.94 3.02
N SER A 199 2.46 16.92 2.95
CA SER A 199 3.27 15.73 3.30
C SER A 199 3.32 15.40 4.79
N THR A 200 2.66 16.16 5.66
CA THR A 200 2.46 15.77 7.07
C THR A 200 1.49 14.59 7.21
N ASP A 201 0.63 14.37 6.24
CA ASP A 201 -0.17 13.14 6.13
C ASP A 201 0.48 12.22 5.08
N PRO A 202 0.95 11.01 5.47
CA PRO A 202 1.60 10.08 4.56
C PRO A 202 0.73 9.67 3.36
N ARG A 203 -0.60 9.61 3.53
CA ARG A 203 -1.53 9.26 2.45
C ARG A 203 -1.54 10.34 1.36
N TYR A 204 -1.56 11.61 1.75
CA TYR A 204 -1.48 12.70 0.80
C TYR A 204 -0.08 12.84 0.21
N ALA A 205 0.97 12.59 1.02
CA ALA A 205 2.34 12.60 0.55
C ALA A 205 2.57 11.60 -0.61
N SER A 206 1.99 10.40 -0.49
CA SER A 206 2.10 9.35 -1.53
C SER A 206 1.43 9.73 -2.84
N MET A 207 0.41 10.58 -2.81
CA MET A 207 -0.31 11.05 -4.01
C MET A 207 0.36 12.24 -4.71
N LEU A 208 1.30 12.92 -4.02
CA LEU A 208 1.99 14.07 -4.58
C LEU A 208 3.13 13.70 -5.54
N ARG A 209 3.74 12.54 -5.32
CA ARG A 209 5.03 12.21 -5.97
C ARG A 209 5.36 10.73 -5.88
N THR A 210 6.38 10.30 -6.61
CA THR A 210 7.07 9.04 -6.37
C THR A 210 7.62 9.02 -4.93
N THR A 211 7.46 7.88 -4.26
CA THR A 211 7.97 7.65 -2.90
C THR A 211 8.77 6.36 -2.88
N CYS A 212 9.90 6.33 -2.16
CA CYS A 212 10.71 5.14 -2.02
C CYS A 212 11.00 4.87 -0.54
N VAL A 213 10.83 3.63 -0.10
CA VAL A 213 11.04 3.21 1.29
C VAL A 213 11.81 1.89 1.34
N ALA A 214 12.74 1.76 2.29
CA ALA A 214 13.40 0.49 2.55
C ALA A 214 12.44 -0.43 3.31
N THR A 215 12.26 -1.66 2.83
CA THR A 215 11.33 -2.64 3.39
C THR A 215 12.01 -3.88 3.96
N MET A 216 13.19 -4.23 3.46
CA MET A 216 13.95 -5.39 3.92
C MET A 216 15.44 -5.06 4.04
N LEU A 217 16.11 -5.71 4.98
CA LEU A 217 17.56 -5.59 5.21
C LEU A 217 18.13 -6.95 5.57
N HIS A 218 19.19 -7.38 4.88
CA HIS A 218 19.88 -8.63 5.14
C HIS A 218 21.39 -8.42 5.16
N GLY A 219 22.08 -9.07 6.12
CA GLY A 219 23.53 -9.04 6.19
C GLY A 219 24.08 -9.45 7.55
N GLY A 220 25.34 -9.88 7.54
CA GLY A 220 25.99 -10.43 8.73
C GLY A 220 25.65 -11.91 8.97
N HIS A 221 26.62 -12.64 9.55
CA HIS A 221 26.47 -14.06 9.88
C HIS A 221 27.11 -14.44 11.22
N ALA A 222 27.94 -13.57 11.77
CA ALA A 222 28.56 -13.76 13.08
C ALA A 222 28.87 -12.40 13.74
N PRO A 223 28.81 -12.32 15.09
CA PRO A 223 29.01 -11.05 15.80
C PRO A 223 30.43 -10.47 15.70
N ASN A 224 31.42 -11.30 15.35
CA ASN A 224 32.82 -10.91 15.22
C ASN A 224 33.34 -10.89 13.76
N ALA A 225 32.43 -11.01 12.76
CA ALA A 225 32.78 -10.98 11.35
C ALA A 225 32.19 -9.76 10.64
N LEU A 226 33.01 -9.06 9.85
CA LEU A 226 32.53 -8.04 8.92
C LEU A 226 31.91 -8.75 7.70
N PRO A 227 30.66 -8.43 7.32
CA PRO A 227 30.01 -9.12 6.22
C PRO A 227 30.64 -8.75 4.87
N GLN A 228 30.73 -9.75 3.98
CA GLN A 228 31.19 -9.55 2.61
C GLN A 228 30.08 -9.03 1.69
N THR A 229 28.83 -9.30 2.04
CA THR A 229 27.66 -8.84 1.29
C THR A 229 26.57 -8.44 2.25
N VAL A 230 25.94 -7.30 1.97
CA VAL A 230 24.71 -6.83 2.62
C VAL A 230 23.74 -6.36 1.56
N THR A 231 22.45 -6.58 1.77
CA THR A 231 21.41 -6.21 0.83
C THR A 231 20.25 -5.50 1.52
N ALA A 232 19.58 -4.64 0.80
CA ALA A 232 18.29 -4.07 1.21
C ALA A 232 17.34 -4.08 0.02
N ASN A 233 16.05 -4.28 0.30
CA ASN A 233 14.99 -3.99 -0.65
C ASN A 233 14.53 -2.55 -0.44
N VAL A 234 14.40 -1.81 -1.52
CA VAL A 234 13.81 -0.47 -1.56
C VAL A 234 12.63 -0.53 -2.51
N ASN A 235 11.44 -0.36 -1.96
CA ASN A 235 10.20 -0.29 -2.72
C ASN A 235 9.89 1.17 -3.09
N CYS A 236 9.52 1.39 -4.35
CA CYS A 236 9.14 2.71 -4.88
C CYS A 236 7.72 2.70 -5.46
#